data_477f32f2ee00acf5bf27c46a3bebdeba
#
_entry.id   477f32f2ee00acf5bf27c46a3bebdeba
#
_cell.length_a   1.000
_cell.length_b   1.000
_cell.length_c   1.000
_cell.angle_alpha   90.00
_cell.angle_beta   90.00
_cell.angle_gamma   90.00
#
_symmetry.space_group_name_H-M   'P 1'
#
loop_
_entity.id
_entity.type
_entity.pdbx_description
1 polymer ?
#
loop_
_entity_poly.entity_id
_entity_poly.type
_entity_poly.pdbx_seq_one_letter_code
_entity_poly.pdbx_strand_id
1 'polypeptide(L)'
;MPKTSIIVPVYKAEKYLRRCIESIVNQTYTDWELLLVDDGSPDGSGGICDEYAGRDARIRVFHKENGGVSSARNLGLENIRGEYVTFVDSDDMIDARTLEICMSRCEGLDMLQFSFSRNAADLGPAENSEPVIFANRDYVNNAALHKCVWGTVFSSDIIRQNRIRFDESMKLAEDQLFVFSCMEYAERIMRLPDVLYYYYYDNPSSATNNERCNDLIHSSQRCIDFKKKHPLFARPIDETVIYLIEKLIARGKYSASYKLLSELKPHHAESRPWPSRLMVRISRCSALAGICIGAPLYNVYCFVRKTLTRIKCA
;
A
#
# COMPACT_ATOMS: atom_id res chain seq x y z
N MET A 1 -9.99 -20.23 17.74
CA MET A 1 -9.38 -19.68 16.51
C MET A 1 -8.82 -18.32 16.90
N PRO A 2 -7.67 -17.89 16.38
CA PRO A 2 -7.10 -16.58 16.71
C PRO A 2 -8.06 -15.45 16.30
N LYS A 3 -8.02 -14.33 17.03
CA LYS A 3 -8.83 -13.14 16.69
C LYS A 3 -8.30 -12.44 15.44
N THR A 4 -6.97 -12.41 15.29
CA THR A 4 -6.35 -11.76 14.12
C THR A 4 -5.22 -12.62 13.51
N SER A 5 -5.12 -12.61 12.19
CA SER A 5 -4.02 -13.16 11.42
C SER A 5 -3.12 -12.03 10.95
N ILE A 6 -1.81 -12.18 11.11
CA ILE A 6 -0.81 -11.23 10.62
C ILE A 6 -0.06 -11.94 9.49
N ILE A 7 0.01 -11.33 8.31
CA ILE A 7 0.73 -11.86 7.17
C ILE A 7 1.99 -11.03 6.94
N VAL A 8 3.15 -11.70 6.93
CA VAL A 8 4.45 -11.09 6.60
C VAL A 8 4.99 -11.78 5.35
N PRO A 9 4.96 -11.11 4.18
CA PRO A 9 5.65 -11.59 3.00
C PRO A 9 7.16 -11.40 3.17
N VAL A 10 7.94 -12.46 2.95
CA VAL A 10 9.38 -12.48 3.20
C VAL A 10 10.12 -12.75 1.90
N TYR A 11 11.03 -11.85 1.50
CA TYR A 11 11.98 -12.06 0.41
C TYR A 11 13.22 -11.20 0.60
N LYS A 12 14.40 -11.82 0.75
CA LYS A 12 15.69 -11.13 0.96
C LYS A 12 15.66 -10.14 2.13
N ALA A 13 15.09 -10.56 3.26
CA ALA A 13 14.85 -9.71 4.41
C ALA A 13 15.74 -10.03 5.62
N GLU A 14 16.78 -10.86 5.47
CA GLU A 14 17.61 -11.39 6.57
C GLU A 14 18.06 -10.32 7.57
N LYS A 15 18.38 -9.11 7.11
CA LYS A 15 18.83 -7.99 7.96
C LYS A 15 17.75 -7.41 8.86
N TYR A 16 16.48 -7.51 8.46
CA TYR A 16 15.37 -6.77 9.06
C TYR A 16 14.35 -7.68 9.73
N LEU A 17 14.23 -8.92 9.23
CA LEU A 17 13.16 -9.85 9.54
C LEU A 17 13.05 -10.15 11.04
N ARG A 18 14.18 -10.29 11.76
CA ARG A 18 14.15 -10.55 13.21
C ARG A 18 13.44 -9.45 13.98
N ARG A 19 13.76 -8.19 13.74
CA ARG A 19 13.10 -7.05 14.40
C ARG A 19 11.62 -6.94 14.03
N CYS A 20 11.27 -7.26 12.79
CA CYS A 20 9.87 -7.32 12.34
C CYS A 20 9.11 -8.39 13.16
N ILE A 21 9.59 -9.62 13.18
CA ILE A 21 8.94 -10.73 13.93
C ILE A 21 8.88 -10.39 15.42
N GLU A 22 9.94 -9.87 16.01
CA GLU A 22 9.98 -9.51 17.44
C GLU A 22 8.96 -8.42 17.78
N SER A 23 8.70 -7.46 16.89
CA SER A 23 7.66 -6.45 17.11
C SER A 23 6.25 -7.06 17.15
N ILE A 24 6.05 -8.20 16.49
CA ILE A 24 4.79 -8.96 16.49
C ILE A 24 4.71 -9.90 17.70
N VAL A 25 5.77 -10.62 17.99
CA VAL A 25 5.81 -11.59 19.13
C VAL A 25 5.62 -10.87 20.46
N ASN A 26 6.15 -9.65 20.59
CA ASN A 26 6.08 -8.83 21.79
C ASN A 26 4.79 -7.99 21.90
N GLN A 27 3.76 -8.25 21.09
CA GLN A 27 2.47 -7.58 21.22
C GLN A 27 1.82 -7.88 22.57
N THR A 28 1.26 -6.83 23.21
CA THR A 28 0.52 -6.95 24.48
C THR A 28 -0.75 -7.79 24.35
N TYR A 29 -1.39 -7.76 23.21
CA TYR A 29 -2.52 -8.61 22.84
C TYR A 29 -2.01 -9.97 22.33
N THR A 30 -2.52 -11.09 22.85
CA THR A 30 -1.94 -12.41 22.62
C THR A 30 -2.74 -13.34 21.71
N ASP A 31 -3.99 -12.99 21.37
CA ASP A 31 -4.87 -13.84 20.55
C ASP A 31 -4.68 -13.55 19.05
N TRP A 32 -3.51 -13.91 18.53
CA TRP A 32 -3.11 -13.76 17.14
C TRP A 32 -2.40 -15.01 16.61
N GLU A 33 -2.36 -15.12 15.28
CA GLU A 33 -1.43 -15.98 14.54
C GLU A 33 -0.56 -15.15 13.59
N LEU A 34 0.67 -15.60 13.36
CA LEU A 34 1.59 -14.99 12.39
C LEU A 34 1.87 -15.98 11.25
N LEU A 35 1.63 -15.53 10.02
CA LEU A 35 1.94 -16.27 8.81
C LEU A 35 3.16 -15.63 8.14
N LEU A 36 4.32 -16.29 8.26
CA LEU A 36 5.55 -15.92 7.54
C LEU A 36 5.52 -16.62 6.19
N VAL A 37 5.46 -15.87 5.11
CA VAL A 37 5.41 -16.44 3.75
C VAL A 37 6.72 -16.11 3.05
N ASP A 38 7.66 -17.08 3.08
CA ASP A 38 8.95 -16.99 2.40
C ASP A 38 8.77 -17.25 0.90
N ASP A 39 8.92 -16.20 0.11
CA ASP A 39 8.77 -16.20 -1.34
C ASP A 39 10.08 -16.64 -2.05
N GLY A 40 10.67 -17.73 -1.57
CA GLY A 40 11.89 -18.31 -2.14
C GLY A 40 13.12 -17.44 -1.92
N SER A 41 13.35 -16.98 -0.70
CA SER A 41 14.51 -16.16 -0.35
C SER A 41 15.83 -16.91 -0.56
N PRO A 42 16.79 -16.33 -1.28
CA PRO A 42 18.11 -16.96 -1.49
C PRO A 42 19.11 -16.69 -0.35
N ASP A 43 18.73 -15.86 0.65
CA ASP A 43 19.50 -15.52 1.84
C ASP A 43 19.01 -16.30 3.08
N GLY A 44 19.47 -15.94 4.28
CA GLY A 44 19.09 -16.60 5.54
C GLY A 44 17.64 -16.36 6.00
N SER A 45 16.80 -15.65 5.24
CA SER A 45 15.44 -15.28 5.65
C SER A 45 14.56 -16.50 5.95
N GLY A 46 14.59 -17.55 5.10
CA GLY A 46 13.82 -18.77 5.31
C GLY A 46 14.19 -19.47 6.63
N GLY A 47 15.49 -19.58 6.93
CA GLY A 47 15.97 -20.16 8.19
C GLY A 47 15.55 -19.34 9.42
N ILE A 48 15.47 -18.03 9.31
CA ILE A 48 14.93 -17.17 10.39
C ILE A 48 13.43 -17.46 10.60
N CYS A 49 12.65 -17.61 9.54
CA CYS A 49 11.24 -17.98 9.66
C CYS A 49 11.07 -19.30 10.44
N ASP A 50 11.82 -20.34 10.07
CA ASP A 50 11.75 -21.66 10.72
C ASP A 50 12.18 -21.60 12.18
N GLU A 51 13.21 -20.82 12.49
CA GLU A 51 13.68 -20.62 13.87
C GLU A 51 12.57 -20.06 14.76
N TYR A 52 11.84 -19.04 14.31
CA TYR A 52 10.76 -18.45 15.10
C TYR A 52 9.54 -19.36 15.19
N ALA A 53 9.18 -20.08 14.13
CA ALA A 53 8.10 -21.07 14.17
C ALA A 53 8.40 -22.23 15.13
N GLY A 54 9.67 -22.62 15.27
CA GLY A 54 10.08 -23.61 16.25
C GLY A 54 9.99 -23.14 17.70
N ARG A 55 9.90 -21.82 17.94
CA ARG A 55 9.86 -21.23 19.29
C ARG A 55 8.45 -20.83 19.73
N ASP A 56 7.55 -20.50 18.81
CA ASP A 56 6.21 -20.02 19.10
C ASP A 56 5.17 -20.72 18.22
N ALA A 57 4.28 -21.50 18.82
CA ALA A 57 3.24 -22.27 18.11
C ALA A 57 2.19 -21.39 17.39
N ARG A 58 2.15 -20.10 17.67
CA ARG A 58 1.30 -19.14 16.95
C ARG A 58 1.87 -18.75 15.59
N ILE A 59 3.16 -19.07 15.31
CA ILE A 59 3.85 -18.75 14.05
C ILE A 59 3.78 -19.95 13.12
N ARG A 60 3.37 -19.68 11.88
CA ARG A 60 3.30 -20.67 10.81
C ARG A 60 4.13 -20.17 9.62
N VAL A 61 4.94 -21.04 9.04
CA VAL A 61 5.79 -20.73 7.90
C VAL A 61 5.28 -21.42 6.65
N PHE A 62 5.35 -20.71 5.54
CA PHE A 62 5.03 -21.21 4.20
C PHE A 62 6.19 -20.85 3.26
N HIS A 63 6.93 -21.85 2.81
CA HIS A 63 7.95 -21.69 1.78
C HIS A 63 7.36 -21.93 0.40
N LYS A 64 7.66 -21.08 -0.56
CA LYS A 64 7.21 -21.23 -1.94
C LYS A 64 8.29 -20.77 -2.93
N GLU A 65 8.18 -21.16 -4.19
CA GLU A 65 8.97 -20.58 -5.26
C GLU A 65 8.64 -19.09 -5.41
N ASN A 66 9.65 -18.27 -5.78
CA ASN A 66 9.48 -16.83 -5.91
C ASN A 66 8.42 -16.47 -6.95
N GLY A 67 7.36 -15.82 -6.51
CA GLY A 67 6.24 -15.33 -7.33
C GLY A 67 5.96 -13.84 -7.13
N GLY A 68 6.70 -13.19 -6.23
CA GLY A 68 6.52 -11.78 -5.87
C GLY A 68 5.58 -11.56 -4.68
N VAL A 69 5.60 -10.34 -4.15
CA VAL A 69 4.90 -9.96 -2.92
C VAL A 69 3.40 -10.24 -2.96
N SER A 70 2.73 -10.01 -4.09
CA SER A 70 1.31 -10.32 -4.29
C SER A 70 1.02 -11.81 -4.12
N SER A 71 1.86 -12.67 -4.69
CA SER A 71 1.73 -14.13 -4.58
C SER A 71 1.95 -14.61 -3.15
N ALA A 72 2.93 -14.04 -2.44
CA ALA A 72 3.17 -14.34 -1.04
C ALA A 72 1.99 -13.91 -0.15
N ARG A 73 1.47 -12.68 -0.34
CA ARG A 73 0.30 -12.20 0.40
C ARG A 73 -0.95 -13.04 0.11
N ASN A 74 -1.17 -13.47 -1.14
CA ASN A 74 -2.28 -14.34 -1.50
C ASN A 74 -2.20 -15.71 -0.83
N LEU A 75 -1.02 -16.33 -0.79
CA LEU A 75 -0.81 -17.59 -0.07
C LEU A 75 -1.10 -17.41 1.43
N GLY A 76 -0.69 -16.28 2.01
CA GLY A 76 -1.06 -15.93 3.39
C GLY A 76 -2.57 -15.86 3.55
N LEU A 77 -3.28 -15.13 2.70
CA LEU A 77 -4.75 -14.99 2.75
C LEU A 77 -5.50 -16.33 2.63
N GLU A 78 -4.98 -17.29 1.88
CA GLU A 78 -5.55 -18.65 1.78
C GLU A 78 -5.48 -19.41 3.10
N ASN A 79 -4.55 -19.05 3.96
CA ASN A 79 -4.22 -19.80 5.17
C ASN A 79 -4.60 -19.09 6.47
N ILE A 80 -5.19 -17.88 6.42
CA ILE A 80 -5.64 -17.15 7.61
C ILE A 80 -6.77 -17.91 8.34
N ARG A 81 -6.76 -17.82 9.68
CA ARG A 81 -7.80 -18.38 10.56
C ARG A 81 -8.52 -17.31 11.37
N GLY A 82 -7.92 -16.12 11.48
CA GLY A 82 -8.45 -15.00 12.26
C GLY A 82 -9.73 -14.40 11.67
N GLU A 83 -10.52 -13.76 12.52
CA GLU A 83 -11.67 -12.95 12.14
C GLU A 83 -11.22 -11.68 11.40
N TYR A 84 -10.04 -11.19 11.76
CA TYR A 84 -9.39 -10.04 11.14
C TYR A 84 -8.04 -10.44 10.54
N VAL A 85 -7.59 -9.66 9.56
CA VAL A 85 -6.26 -9.83 8.96
C VAL A 85 -5.56 -8.49 8.81
N THR A 86 -4.26 -8.48 9.03
CA THR A 86 -3.38 -7.34 8.78
C THR A 86 -2.10 -7.79 8.13
N PHE A 87 -1.40 -6.86 7.48
CA PHE A 87 -0.14 -7.11 6.80
C PHE A 87 0.97 -6.27 7.43
N VAL A 88 2.16 -6.86 7.55
CA VAL A 88 3.37 -6.16 7.97
C VAL A 88 4.47 -6.52 6.98
N ASP A 89 5.13 -5.53 6.39
CA ASP A 89 6.25 -5.78 5.50
C ASP A 89 7.49 -6.21 6.30
N SER A 90 8.29 -7.11 5.76
CA SER A 90 9.36 -7.81 6.50
C SER A 90 10.53 -6.93 6.95
N ASP A 91 10.58 -5.69 6.48
CA ASP A 91 11.56 -4.67 6.88
C ASP A 91 11.01 -3.61 7.85
N ASP A 92 9.71 -3.69 8.18
CA ASP A 92 8.98 -2.75 9.03
C ASP A 92 8.78 -3.29 10.47
N MET A 93 8.12 -2.49 11.32
CA MET A 93 7.75 -2.87 12.70
C MET A 93 6.39 -2.27 13.07
N ILE A 94 5.76 -2.85 14.08
CA ILE A 94 4.54 -2.31 14.71
C ILE A 94 4.79 -1.97 16.18
N ASP A 95 4.05 -0.98 16.71
CA ASP A 95 4.09 -0.64 18.13
C ASP A 95 3.65 -1.83 18.99
N ALA A 96 4.18 -1.98 20.19
CA ALA A 96 3.88 -3.11 21.07
C ALA A 96 2.39 -3.24 21.45
N ARG A 97 1.62 -2.18 21.35
CA ARG A 97 0.17 -2.14 21.66
C ARG A 97 -0.71 -2.09 20.41
N THR A 98 -0.15 -2.24 19.22
CA THR A 98 -0.92 -2.13 17.97
C THR A 98 -2.13 -3.07 17.96
N LEU A 99 -1.93 -4.34 18.26
CA LEU A 99 -3.04 -5.30 18.25
C LEU A 99 -4.04 -5.05 19.37
N GLU A 100 -3.61 -4.66 20.56
CA GLU A 100 -4.50 -4.31 21.67
C GLU A 100 -5.40 -3.12 21.30
N ILE A 101 -4.82 -2.05 20.78
CA ILE A 101 -5.54 -0.85 20.35
C ILE A 101 -6.53 -1.16 19.23
N CYS A 102 -6.09 -1.93 18.22
CA CYS A 102 -6.94 -2.29 17.08
C CYS A 102 -8.07 -3.24 17.49
N MET A 103 -7.75 -4.32 18.20
CA MET A 103 -8.74 -5.36 18.55
C MET A 103 -9.80 -4.85 19.53
N SER A 104 -9.47 -3.90 20.41
CA SER A 104 -10.45 -3.25 21.28
C SER A 104 -11.49 -2.40 20.53
N ARG A 105 -11.26 -2.12 19.22
CA ARG A 105 -12.10 -1.23 18.40
C ARG A 105 -12.63 -1.86 17.12
N CYS A 106 -12.17 -3.06 16.75
CA CYS A 106 -12.52 -3.71 15.49
C CYS A 106 -13.96 -4.24 15.43
N GLU A 107 -14.64 -4.44 16.55
CA GLU A 107 -15.95 -5.08 16.55
C GLU A 107 -16.96 -4.30 15.69
N GLY A 108 -17.56 -5.02 14.75
CA GLY A 108 -18.52 -4.45 13.80
C GLY A 108 -17.93 -3.49 12.77
N LEU A 109 -16.61 -3.46 12.62
CA LEU A 109 -15.92 -2.73 11.55
C LEU A 109 -15.50 -3.68 10.43
N ASP A 110 -15.55 -3.17 9.22
CA ASP A 110 -15.04 -3.84 8.03
C ASP A 110 -13.55 -3.57 7.82
N MET A 111 -13.12 -2.37 8.17
CA MET A 111 -11.74 -1.95 8.10
C MET A 111 -11.41 -0.97 9.23
N LEU A 112 -10.18 -1.07 9.74
CA LEU A 112 -9.61 -0.11 10.67
C LEU A 112 -8.23 0.29 10.16
N GLN A 113 -7.97 1.58 10.03
CA GLN A 113 -6.67 2.12 9.62
C GLN A 113 -6.03 2.93 10.74
N PHE A 114 -4.70 2.87 10.85
CA PHE A 114 -3.93 3.64 11.81
C PHE A 114 -2.77 4.37 11.11
N SER A 115 -2.13 5.30 11.81
CA SER A 115 -1.05 6.12 11.27
C SER A 115 0.28 5.38 11.28
N PHE A 116 1.24 5.92 10.50
CA PHE A 116 2.61 5.43 10.45
C PHE A 116 3.60 6.59 10.56
N SER A 117 4.83 6.27 10.95
CA SER A 117 5.98 7.19 10.89
C SER A 117 7.20 6.51 10.28
N ARG A 118 8.13 7.32 9.80
CA ARG A 118 9.49 6.91 9.40
C ARG A 118 10.51 7.07 10.53
N ASN A 119 10.08 7.55 11.68
CA ASN A 119 10.88 7.66 12.88
C ASN A 119 10.26 6.75 13.95
N ALA A 120 11.01 5.74 14.40
CA ALA A 120 10.55 4.80 15.40
C ALA A 120 10.21 5.45 16.76
N ALA A 121 10.77 6.63 17.05
CA ALA A 121 10.45 7.37 18.26
C ALA A 121 9.02 7.97 18.29
N ASP A 122 8.36 8.04 17.12
CA ASP A 122 7.00 8.55 17.01
C ASP A 122 5.93 7.47 17.27
N LEU A 123 6.34 6.19 17.43
CA LEU A 123 5.42 5.09 17.67
C LEU A 123 4.70 5.24 19.01
N GLY A 124 3.41 5.07 18.97
CA GLY A 124 2.56 5.08 20.15
C GLY A 124 1.14 5.58 19.88
N PRO A 125 0.27 5.48 20.89
CA PRO A 125 -1.08 6.03 20.81
C PRO A 125 -1.04 7.55 20.74
N ALA A 126 -1.96 8.11 19.97
CA ALA A 126 -2.12 9.55 19.88
C ALA A 126 -2.73 10.12 21.16
N GLU A 127 -2.15 11.19 21.67
CA GLU A 127 -2.74 11.96 22.77
C GLU A 127 -3.81 12.91 22.21
N ASN A 128 -4.97 12.97 22.87
CA ASN A 128 -6.06 13.94 22.61
C ASN A 128 -6.62 13.96 21.17
N SER A 129 -6.58 12.84 20.46
CA SER A 129 -7.14 12.72 19.12
C SER A 129 -8.18 11.60 19.08
N GLU A 130 -9.37 11.92 18.56
CA GLU A 130 -10.47 10.97 18.47
C GLU A 130 -10.43 10.16 17.17
N PRO A 131 -10.82 8.88 17.21
CA PRO A 131 -11.04 8.08 16.01
C PRO A 131 -12.13 8.68 15.13
N VAL A 132 -11.99 8.55 13.81
CA VAL A 132 -13.02 8.97 12.86
C VAL A 132 -13.62 7.72 12.22
N ILE A 133 -14.97 7.63 12.27
CA ILE A 133 -15.72 6.55 11.63
C ILE A 133 -16.34 7.10 10.35
N PHE A 134 -16.11 6.39 9.26
CA PHE A 134 -16.70 6.63 7.95
C PHE A 134 -17.76 5.57 7.69
N ALA A 135 -18.95 5.99 7.29
CA ALA A 135 -20.05 5.12 6.88
C ALA A 135 -20.52 5.49 5.47
N ASN A 136 -21.31 4.60 4.85
CA ASN A 136 -21.98 4.87 3.59
C ASN A 136 -21.07 5.34 2.45
N ARG A 137 -19.81 4.87 2.40
CA ARG A 137 -18.84 5.18 1.34
C ARG A 137 -18.31 6.63 1.32
N ASP A 138 -18.56 7.43 2.35
CA ASP A 138 -18.01 8.79 2.47
C ASP A 138 -16.47 8.81 2.50
N TYR A 139 -15.88 7.68 2.81
CA TYR A 139 -14.43 7.48 2.91
C TYR A 139 -13.68 7.51 1.57
N VAL A 140 -14.32 7.23 0.44
CA VAL A 140 -13.65 7.04 -0.85
C VAL A 140 -12.87 8.28 -1.30
N ASN A 141 -13.38 9.46 -0.97
CA ASN A 141 -12.75 10.73 -1.32
C ASN A 141 -12.03 11.39 -0.14
N ASN A 142 -11.91 10.68 0.99
CA ASN A 142 -11.27 11.24 2.18
C ASN A 142 -9.76 11.04 2.12
N ALA A 143 -9.00 12.15 2.14
CA ALA A 143 -7.55 12.14 2.10
C ALA A 143 -6.89 11.57 3.38
N ALA A 144 -7.66 11.40 4.46
CA ALA A 144 -7.14 10.84 5.71
C ALA A 144 -6.93 9.32 5.63
N LEU A 145 -7.61 8.63 4.68
CA LEU A 145 -7.42 7.20 4.47
C LEU A 145 -6.22 6.94 3.58
N HIS A 146 -5.31 6.09 4.04
CA HIS A 146 -4.19 5.65 3.21
C HIS A 146 -4.57 4.46 2.33
N LYS A 147 -3.78 4.24 1.28
CA LYS A 147 -4.02 3.24 0.24
C LYS A 147 -3.08 2.03 0.36
N CYS A 148 -2.42 1.88 1.51
CA CYS A 148 -1.47 0.79 1.76
C CYS A 148 -2.15 -0.32 2.56
N VAL A 149 -1.76 -1.56 2.33
CA VAL A 149 -2.28 -2.72 3.07
C VAL A 149 -1.72 -2.78 4.49
N TRP A 150 -0.46 -2.36 4.68
CA TRP A 150 0.11 -2.17 6.01
C TRP A 150 -0.53 -0.96 6.70
N GLY A 151 -0.62 -0.98 8.01
CA GLY A 151 -1.37 0.02 8.76
C GLY A 151 -2.90 -0.09 8.59
N THR A 152 -3.38 -1.24 8.10
CA THR A 152 -4.81 -1.53 7.95
C THR A 152 -5.13 -2.91 8.52
N VAL A 153 -6.18 -2.99 9.33
CA VAL A 153 -6.82 -4.23 9.74
C VAL A 153 -8.10 -4.40 8.92
N PHE A 154 -8.27 -5.57 8.32
CA PHE A 154 -9.43 -5.91 7.48
C PHE A 154 -10.25 -7.00 8.15
N SER A 155 -11.57 -6.95 8.02
CA SER A 155 -12.42 -8.11 8.28
C SER A 155 -12.08 -9.23 7.29
N SER A 156 -11.79 -10.42 7.80
CA SER A 156 -11.52 -11.58 6.94
C SER A 156 -12.73 -11.98 6.11
N ASP A 157 -13.94 -11.69 6.60
CA ASP A 157 -15.19 -12.03 5.92
C ASP A 157 -15.36 -11.24 4.62
N ILE A 158 -15.05 -9.92 4.60
CA ILE A 158 -15.10 -9.14 3.36
C ILE A 158 -14.20 -9.76 2.30
N ILE A 159 -12.97 -10.15 2.68
CA ILE A 159 -12.00 -10.72 1.75
C ILE A 159 -12.49 -12.08 1.23
N ARG A 160 -12.95 -12.97 2.12
CA ARG A 160 -13.38 -14.33 1.76
C ARG A 160 -14.65 -14.34 0.92
N GLN A 161 -15.69 -13.61 1.35
CA GLN A 161 -17.00 -13.60 0.67
C GLN A 161 -16.91 -13.02 -0.73
N ASN A 162 -16.06 -11.99 -0.92
CA ASN A 162 -15.88 -11.32 -2.19
C ASN A 162 -14.67 -11.84 -2.98
N ARG A 163 -13.97 -12.88 -2.49
CA ARG A 163 -12.80 -13.48 -3.12
C ARG A 163 -11.72 -12.46 -3.51
N ILE A 164 -11.51 -11.47 -2.64
CA ILE A 164 -10.57 -10.39 -2.89
C ILE A 164 -9.14 -10.93 -2.81
N ARG A 165 -8.32 -10.59 -3.82
CA ARG A 165 -6.95 -11.04 -3.97
C ARG A 165 -6.07 -9.93 -4.51
N PHE A 166 -4.78 -10.01 -4.21
CA PHE A 166 -3.78 -9.20 -4.89
C PHE A 166 -3.62 -9.63 -6.34
N ASP A 167 -3.41 -8.67 -7.23
CA ASP A 167 -3.10 -8.94 -8.63
C ASP A 167 -1.61 -9.31 -8.76
N GLU A 168 -1.32 -10.59 -8.97
CA GLU A 168 0.05 -11.13 -9.05
C GLU A 168 0.81 -10.65 -10.30
N SER A 169 0.09 -10.14 -11.30
CA SER A 169 0.72 -9.56 -12.48
C SER A 169 1.32 -8.17 -12.21
N MET A 170 0.91 -7.50 -11.14
CA MET A 170 1.36 -6.15 -10.78
C MET A 170 2.61 -6.21 -9.90
N LYS A 171 3.50 -5.23 -10.10
CA LYS A 171 4.70 -5.02 -9.27
C LYS A 171 4.64 -3.72 -8.48
N LEU A 172 3.68 -2.87 -8.78
CA LEU A 172 3.49 -1.55 -8.16
C LEU A 172 1.99 -1.25 -8.06
N ALA A 173 1.58 -0.62 -6.96
CA ALA A 173 0.19 -0.26 -6.68
C ALA A 173 -0.80 -1.45 -6.57
N GLU A 174 -0.30 -2.68 -6.43
CA GLU A 174 -1.11 -3.87 -6.17
C GLU A 174 -1.83 -3.78 -4.83
N ASP A 175 -1.18 -3.19 -3.83
CA ASP A 175 -1.70 -2.92 -2.50
C ASP A 175 -2.87 -1.94 -2.54
N GLN A 176 -2.77 -0.88 -3.35
CA GLN A 176 -3.84 0.10 -3.52
C GLN A 176 -5.08 -0.51 -4.12
N LEU A 177 -4.94 -1.35 -5.18
CA LEU A 177 -6.10 -2.01 -5.79
C LEU A 177 -6.73 -3.02 -4.82
N PHE A 178 -5.93 -3.71 -4.00
CA PHE A 178 -6.46 -4.59 -2.95
C PHE A 178 -7.27 -3.79 -1.92
N VAL A 179 -6.73 -2.67 -1.41
CA VAL A 179 -7.43 -1.79 -0.46
C VAL A 179 -8.73 -1.26 -1.06
N PHE A 180 -8.73 -0.78 -2.32
CA PHE A 180 -9.94 -0.33 -2.99
C PHE A 180 -10.95 -1.45 -3.19
N SER A 181 -10.49 -2.67 -3.49
CA SER A 181 -11.38 -3.83 -3.58
C SER A 181 -12.06 -4.15 -2.24
N CYS A 182 -11.35 -4.02 -1.12
CA CYS A 182 -11.96 -4.16 0.21
C CYS A 182 -12.93 -3.01 0.50
N MET A 183 -12.54 -1.76 0.20
CA MET A 183 -13.39 -0.59 0.38
C MET A 183 -14.70 -0.67 -0.42
N GLU A 184 -14.73 -1.34 -1.56
CA GLU A 184 -15.96 -1.52 -2.35
C GLU A 184 -17.09 -2.17 -1.56
N TYR A 185 -16.74 -3.08 -0.66
CA TYR A 185 -17.68 -3.86 0.13
C TYR A 185 -17.76 -3.41 1.60
N ALA A 186 -16.85 -2.51 2.02
CA ALA A 186 -16.84 -2.00 3.38
C ALA A 186 -17.98 -0.99 3.60
N GLU A 187 -18.73 -1.16 4.69
CA GLU A 187 -19.77 -0.23 5.13
C GLU A 187 -19.28 0.68 6.25
N ARG A 188 -18.37 0.17 7.10
CA ARG A 188 -17.85 0.88 8.28
C ARG A 188 -16.34 0.82 8.33
N ILE A 189 -15.69 1.96 8.14
CA ILE A 189 -14.24 2.12 8.21
C ILE A 189 -13.90 3.08 9.35
N MET A 190 -12.99 2.68 10.24
CA MET A 190 -12.45 3.55 11.29
C MET A 190 -11.04 3.99 10.91
N ARG A 191 -10.74 5.26 11.17
CA ARG A 191 -9.39 5.81 11.10
C ARG A 191 -8.93 6.21 12.49
N LEU A 192 -7.85 5.57 12.95
CA LEU A 192 -7.17 5.93 14.20
C LEU A 192 -6.08 6.96 13.92
N PRO A 193 -5.91 7.96 14.79
CA PRO A 193 -4.80 8.90 14.72
C PRO A 193 -3.48 8.28 15.19
N ASP A 194 -3.54 7.19 15.96
CA ASP A 194 -2.43 6.49 16.60
C ASP A 194 -1.35 6.11 15.58
N VAL A 195 -0.08 6.38 15.88
CA VAL A 195 1.08 6.03 15.06
C VAL A 195 1.57 4.65 15.49
N LEU A 196 1.05 3.60 14.84
CA LEU A 196 1.26 2.22 15.27
C LEU A 196 2.15 1.42 14.29
N TYR A 197 2.61 2.02 13.21
CA TYR A 197 3.45 1.38 12.20
C TYR A 197 4.72 2.20 11.95
N TYR A 198 5.87 1.53 12.00
CA TYR A 198 7.15 2.09 11.61
C TYR A 198 7.51 1.64 10.22
N TYR A 199 7.51 2.57 9.27
CA TYR A 199 7.89 2.34 7.89
C TYR A 199 9.38 2.59 7.68
N TYR A 200 10.16 1.53 7.41
CA TYR A 200 11.59 1.63 7.19
C TYR A 200 11.92 2.05 5.76
N TYR A 201 12.35 3.29 5.61
CA TYR A 201 12.57 3.91 4.29
C TYR A 201 13.94 3.60 3.67
N ASP A 202 14.96 3.30 4.48
CA ASP A 202 16.37 3.20 4.01
C ASP A 202 16.75 1.79 3.51
N ASN A 203 15.79 0.98 3.07
CA ASN A 203 16.07 -0.33 2.48
C ASN A 203 16.44 -0.21 1.00
N PRO A 204 17.74 -0.44 0.61
CA PRO A 204 18.17 -0.34 -0.78
C PRO A 204 17.52 -1.37 -1.71
N SER A 205 17.06 -2.51 -1.15
CA SER A 205 16.40 -3.60 -1.88
C SER A 205 14.89 -3.41 -2.02
N SER A 206 14.33 -2.34 -1.47
CA SER A 206 12.90 -2.04 -1.59
C SER A 206 12.44 -2.04 -3.06
N ALA A 207 11.26 -2.62 -3.31
CA ALA A 207 10.64 -2.65 -4.63
C ALA A 207 10.47 -1.24 -5.22
N THR A 208 10.22 -0.24 -4.38
CA THR A 208 10.08 1.17 -4.77
C THR A 208 11.35 1.76 -5.36
N ASN A 209 12.53 1.23 -4.99
CA ASN A 209 13.83 1.69 -5.50
C ASN A 209 14.24 0.99 -6.80
N ASN A 210 13.62 -0.15 -7.14
CA ASN A 210 14.00 -1.03 -8.26
C ASN A 210 12.95 -1.08 -9.38
N GLU A 211 12.11 -0.06 -9.52
CA GLU A 211 11.04 0.02 -10.51
C GLU A 211 11.54 -0.01 -11.96
N ARG A 212 10.98 -0.88 -12.78
CA ARG A 212 11.23 -0.94 -14.23
C ARG A 212 10.15 -0.20 -15.00
N CYS A 213 10.49 0.40 -16.15
CA CYS A 213 9.51 1.12 -16.96
C CYS A 213 8.33 0.25 -17.42
N ASN A 214 8.57 -1.02 -17.72
CA ASN A 214 7.51 -1.95 -18.10
C ASN A 214 6.55 -2.24 -16.95
N ASP A 215 7.04 -2.33 -15.73
CA ASP A 215 6.20 -2.52 -14.54
C ASP A 215 5.32 -1.29 -14.30
N LEU A 216 5.87 -0.07 -14.46
CA LEU A 216 5.11 1.19 -14.39
C LEU A 216 3.99 1.25 -15.44
N ILE A 217 4.28 0.86 -16.69
CA ILE A 217 3.30 0.84 -17.78
C ILE A 217 2.20 -0.19 -17.47
N HIS A 218 2.59 -1.41 -17.10
CA HIS A 218 1.67 -2.49 -16.80
C HIS A 218 0.76 -2.13 -15.63
N SER A 219 1.31 -1.68 -14.51
CA SER A 219 0.55 -1.27 -13.34
C SER A 219 -0.40 -0.11 -13.63
N SER A 220 0.03 0.88 -14.43
CA SER A 220 -0.86 1.97 -14.88
C SER A 220 -2.05 1.43 -15.67
N GLN A 221 -1.82 0.49 -16.58
CA GLN A 221 -2.90 -0.11 -17.37
C GLN A 221 -3.88 -0.88 -16.49
N ARG A 222 -3.36 -1.70 -15.54
CA ARG A 222 -4.20 -2.44 -14.58
C ARG A 222 -5.06 -1.50 -13.73
N CYS A 223 -4.49 -0.37 -13.26
CA CYS A 223 -5.24 0.65 -12.54
C CYS A 223 -6.36 1.27 -13.42
N ILE A 224 -6.07 1.57 -14.69
CA ILE A 224 -7.08 2.09 -15.63
C ILE A 224 -8.21 1.07 -15.85
N ASP A 225 -7.87 -0.21 -16.01
CA ASP A 225 -8.86 -1.27 -16.21
C ASP A 225 -9.69 -1.52 -14.94
N PHE A 226 -9.09 -1.43 -13.75
CA PHE A 226 -9.81 -1.46 -12.48
C PHE A 226 -10.80 -0.28 -12.38
N LYS A 227 -10.38 0.94 -12.70
CA LYS A 227 -11.23 2.12 -12.71
C LYS A 227 -12.49 1.96 -13.57
N LYS A 228 -12.37 1.31 -14.74
CA LYS A 228 -13.51 1.06 -15.65
C LYS A 228 -14.57 0.18 -14.99
N LYS A 229 -14.15 -0.78 -14.16
CA LYS A 229 -15.02 -1.71 -13.43
C LYS A 229 -15.56 -1.11 -12.14
N HIS A 230 -14.79 -0.22 -11.51
CA HIS A 230 -15.04 0.35 -10.19
C HIS A 230 -15.03 1.90 -10.23
N PRO A 231 -16.04 2.54 -10.86
CA PRO A 231 -16.06 3.99 -11.09
C PRO A 231 -16.09 4.82 -9.80
N LEU A 232 -16.50 4.22 -8.68
CA LEU A 232 -16.47 4.84 -7.35
C LEU A 232 -15.05 5.33 -6.99
N PHE A 233 -14.01 4.58 -7.38
CA PHE A 233 -12.62 4.89 -7.11
C PHE A 233 -11.91 5.66 -8.24
N ALA A 234 -12.67 6.26 -9.17
CA ALA A 234 -12.08 6.92 -10.32
C ALA A 234 -11.06 8.00 -9.94
N ARG A 235 -11.38 8.85 -8.96
CA ARG A 235 -10.48 9.92 -8.51
C ARG A 235 -9.20 9.40 -7.87
N PRO A 236 -9.22 8.55 -6.83
CA PRO A 236 -8.00 8.05 -6.21
C PRO A 236 -7.14 7.20 -7.16
N ILE A 237 -7.76 6.49 -8.12
CA ILE A 237 -7.04 5.74 -9.16
C ILE A 237 -6.37 6.70 -10.16
N ASP A 238 -7.05 7.76 -10.59
CA ASP A 238 -6.45 8.79 -11.45
C ASP A 238 -5.19 9.38 -10.81
N GLU A 239 -5.21 9.61 -9.49
CA GLU A 239 -4.05 10.08 -8.73
C GLU A 239 -2.88 9.10 -8.78
N THR A 240 -3.17 7.83 -8.60
CA THR A 240 -2.18 6.75 -8.66
C THR A 240 -1.58 6.65 -10.06
N VAL A 241 -2.42 6.58 -11.10
CA VAL A 241 -1.95 6.44 -12.50
C VAL A 241 -1.12 7.66 -12.92
N ILE A 242 -1.51 8.87 -12.54
CA ILE A 242 -0.71 10.06 -12.85
C ILE A 242 0.65 10.02 -12.16
N TYR A 243 0.73 9.58 -10.90
CA TYR A 243 2.00 9.40 -10.22
C TYR A 243 2.92 8.40 -10.95
N LEU A 244 2.38 7.26 -11.42
CA LEU A 244 3.15 6.29 -12.21
C LEU A 244 3.59 6.86 -13.56
N ILE A 245 2.72 7.64 -14.23
CA ILE A 245 3.05 8.32 -15.49
C ILE A 245 4.13 9.39 -15.29
N GLU A 246 4.11 10.14 -14.20
CA GLU A 246 5.16 11.11 -13.87
C GLU A 246 6.53 10.43 -13.75
N LYS A 247 6.60 9.24 -13.16
CA LYS A 247 7.82 8.43 -13.11
C LYS A 247 8.28 7.96 -14.50
N LEU A 248 7.36 7.62 -15.40
CA LEU A 248 7.68 7.27 -16.80
C LEU A 248 8.24 8.46 -17.58
N ILE A 249 7.65 9.64 -17.42
CA ILE A 249 8.11 10.89 -18.04
C ILE A 249 9.53 11.22 -17.54
N ALA A 250 9.79 11.10 -16.25
CA ALA A 250 11.11 11.34 -15.67
C ALA A 250 12.18 10.39 -16.23
N ARG A 251 11.77 9.23 -16.76
CA ARG A 251 12.65 8.23 -17.43
C ARG A 251 12.65 8.35 -18.96
N GLY A 252 12.06 9.43 -19.53
CA GLY A 252 12.02 9.69 -20.97
C GLY A 252 11.07 8.79 -21.76
N LYS A 253 10.10 8.12 -21.11
CA LYS A 253 9.13 7.23 -21.76
C LYS A 253 7.88 7.96 -22.23
N TYR A 254 8.05 9.01 -23.04
CA TYR A 254 6.99 9.96 -23.42
C TYR A 254 5.83 9.33 -24.21
N SER A 255 6.14 8.43 -25.17
CA SER A 255 5.10 7.77 -25.98
C SER A 255 4.16 6.91 -25.14
N ALA A 256 4.72 6.10 -24.23
CA ALA A 256 3.95 5.27 -23.29
C ALA A 256 3.12 6.16 -22.35
N SER A 257 3.72 7.23 -21.82
CA SER A 257 3.05 8.18 -20.93
C SER A 257 1.85 8.84 -21.63
N TYR A 258 2.03 9.24 -22.88
CA TYR A 258 0.95 9.84 -23.67
C TYR A 258 -0.22 8.85 -23.88
N LYS A 259 0.09 7.60 -24.28
CA LYS A 259 -0.92 6.56 -24.46
C LYS A 259 -1.75 6.36 -23.19
N LEU A 260 -1.10 6.18 -22.05
CA LEU A 260 -1.77 6.02 -20.77
C LEU A 260 -2.64 7.23 -20.39
N LEU A 261 -2.13 8.45 -20.58
CA LEU A 261 -2.89 9.69 -20.34
C LEU A 261 -4.14 9.78 -21.21
N SER A 262 -4.06 9.38 -22.48
CA SER A 262 -5.21 9.40 -23.39
C SER A 262 -6.30 8.40 -23.00
N GLU A 263 -5.91 7.24 -22.44
CA GLU A 263 -6.83 6.22 -21.96
C GLU A 263 -7.44 6.59 -20.60
N LEU A 264 -6.70 7.32 -19.76
CA LEU A 264 -7.13 7.67 -18.41
C LEU A 264 -8.41 8.54 -18.43
N LYS A 265 -8.59 9.43 -19.39
CA LYS A 265 -9.73 10.36 -19.51
C LYS A 265 -10.11 10.95 -18.13
N PRO A 266 -9.23 11.68 -17.47
CA PRO A 266 -9.43 12.06 -16.07
C PRO A 266 -10.64 12.97 -15.92
N HIS A 267 -11.59 12.57 -15.08
CA HIS A 267 -12.81 13.32 -14.80
C HIS A 267 -12.56 14.53 -13.89
N HIS A 268 -11.45 14.54 -13.13
CA HIS A 268 -11.18 15.49 -12.04
C HIS A 268 -9.91 16.33 -12.22
N ALA A 269 -9.56 16.68 -13.47
CA ALA A 269 -8.37 17.52 -13.75
C ALA A 269 -8.40 18.88 -13.02
N GLU A 270 -9.58 19.34 -12.58
CA GLU A 270 -9.77 20.66 -11.96
C GLU A 270 -9.29 20.75 -10.51
N SER A 271 -9.25 19.62 -9.78
CA SER A 271 -8.88 19.57 -8.37
C SER A 271 -7.38 19.39 -8.10
N ARG A 272 -6.54 19.34 -9.13
CA ARG A 272 -5.12 19.02 -9.02
C ARG A 272 -4.22 20.25 -9.02
N PRO A 273 -3.00 20.17 -8.44
CA PRO A 273 -1.98 21.20 -8.61
C PRO A 273 -1.72 21.48 -10.10
N TRP A 274 -1.51 22.74 -10.41
CA TRP A 274 -1.41 23.30 -11.77
C TRP A 274 -0.67 22.47 -12.84
N PRO A 275 0.46 21.76 -12.59
CA PRO A 275 1.16 21.04 -13.65
C PRO A 275 0.51 19.75 -14.11
N SER A 276 -0.14 19.00 -13.21
CA SER A 276 -0.92 17.83 -13.61
C SER A 276 -2.15 18.23 -14.42
N ARG A 277 -2.76 19.39 -14.12
CA ARG A 277 -3.86 19.98 -14.93
C ARG A 277 -3.38 20.37 -16.33
N LEU A 278 -2.19 20.96 -16.42
CA LEU A 278 -1.59 21.35 -17.69
C LEU A 278 -1.27 20.15 -18.58
N MET A 279 -0.65 19.10 -18.00
CA MET A 279 -0.33 17.87 -18.73
C MET A 279 -1.59 17.16 -19.24
N VAL A 280 -2.64 17.10 -18.45
CA VAL A 280 -3.94 16.54 -18.85
C VAL A 280 -4.60 17.37 -19.95
N ARG A 281 -4.52 18.68 -19.90
CA ARG A 281 -5.05 19.56 -20.99
C ARG A 281 -4.25 19.41 -22.27
N ILE A 282 -2.93 19.36 -22.19
CA ILE A 282 -2.05 19.18 -23.34
C ILE A 282 -2.27 17.82 -24.00
N SER A 283 -2.47 16.75 -23.22
CA SER A 283 -2.77 15.40 -23.74
C SER A 283 -4.08 15.34 -24.54
N ARG A 284 -5.03 16.27 -24.29
CA ARG A 284 -6.30 16.37 -25.05
C ARG A 284 -6.16 17.11 -26.38
N CYS A 285 -5.10 17.90 -26.56
CA CYS A 285 -4.98 18.75 -27.76
C CYS A 285 -4.33 18.07 -28.95
N SER A 286 -3.30 17.28 -28.80
CA SER A 286 -2.74 16.36 -29.82
C SER A 286 -1.62 15.51 -29.24
N ALA A 287 -1.38 14.32 -29.81
CA ALA A 287 -0.34 13.39 -29.38
C ALA A 287 1.06 14.00 -29.41
N LEU A 288 1.41 14.66 -30.51
CA LEU A 288 2.74 15.25 -30.73
C LEU A 288 2.94 16.52 -29.89
N ALA A 289 1.92 17.36 -29.75
CA ALA A 289 2.01 18.56 -28.93
C ALA A 289 2.12 18.22 -27.44
N GLY A 290 1.41 17.19 -26.95
CA GLY A 290 1.52 16.71 -25.57
C GLY A 290 2.93 16.22 -25.24
N ILE A 291 3.56 15.46 -26.14
CA ILE A 291 4.92 14.93 -25.95
C ILE A 291 5.97 16.04 -26.06
N CYS A 292 5.89 16.89 -27.09
CA CYS A 292 6.93 17.90 -27.36
C CYS A 292 6.89 19.08 -26.38
N ILE A 293 5.71 19.45 -25.88
CA ILE A 293 5.54 20.62 -25.00
C ILE A 293 5.46 20.19 -23.52
N GLY A 294 4.81 19.05 -23.23
CA GLY A 294 4.59 18.57 -21.87
C GLY A 294 5.88 18.21 -21.13
N ALA A 295 6.83 17.56 -21.81
CA ALA A 295 8.07 17.11 -21.18
C ALA A 295 9.02 18.25 -20.78
N PRO A 296 9.28 19.26 -21.60
CA PRO A 296 10.03 20.44 -21.19
C PRO A 296 9.38 21.22 -20.04
N LEU A 297 8.06 21.40 -20.09
CA LEU A 297 7.31 22.07 -19.03
C LEU A 297 7.31 21.28 -17.71
N TYR A 298 7.27 19.95 -17.79
CA TYR A 298 7.41 19.11 -16.61
C TYR A 298 8.78 19.27 -15.92
N ASN A 299 9.87 19.34 -16.68
CA ASN A 299 11.19 19.60 -16.14
C ASN A 299 11.30 20.99 -15.48
N VAL A 300 10.70 22.01 -16.09
CA VAL A 300 10.57 23.37 -15.51
C VAL A 300 9.74 23.32 -14.22
N TYR A 301 8.66 22.56 -14.18
CA TYR A 301 7.85 22.37 -12.99
C TYR A 301 8.61 21.67 -11.86
N CYS A 302 9.31 20.58 -12.14
CA CYS A 302 10.13 19.90 -11.12
C CYS A 302 11.17 20.85 -10.52
N PHE A 303 11.74 21.74 -11.35
CA PHE A 303 12.66 22.78 -10.89
C PHE A 303 11.95 23.82 -9.99
N VAL A 304 10.81 24.36 -10.43
CA VAL A 304 10.02 25.35 -9.67
C VAL A 304 9.49 24.75 -8.36
N ARG A 305 8.99 23.51 -8.39
CA ARG A 305 8.53 22.82 -7.17
C ARG A 305 9.64 22.63 -6.16
N LYS A 306 10.83 22.18 -6.59
CA LYS A 306 12.01 22.07 -5.70
C LYS A 306 12.41 23.41 -5.10
N THR A 307 12.32 24.50 -5.87
CA THR A 307 12.64 25.84 -5.40
C THR A 307 11.61 26.36 -4.40
N LEU A 308 10.31 26.19 -4.68
CA LEU A 308 9.22 26.59 -3.78
C LEU A 308 9.20 25.78 -2.47
N THR A 309 9.56 24.50 -2.51
CA THR A 309 9.68 23.69 -1.30
C THR A 309 10.84 24.19 -0.40
N ARG A 310 11.95 24.63 -1.01
CA ARG A 310 13.07 25.23 -0.29
C ARG A 310 12.71 26.59 0.34
N ILE A 311 11.85 27.38 -0.29
CA ILE A 311 11.39 28.68 0.22
C ILE A 311 10.39 28.52 1.38
N LYS A 312 9.62 27.43 1.43
CA LYS A 312 8.69 27.14 2.54
C LYS A 312 9.38 26.55 3.78
N CYS A 313 10.62 26.08 3.66
CA CYS A 313 11.43 25.53 4.75
C CYS A 313 12.52 26.51 5.22
N ALA A 314 12.58 27.72 4.71
CA ALA A 314 13.37 28.85 5.18
C ALA A 314 12.44 29.93 5.74
#